data_4bf5914c21f0282089a56b90ecf2e97e
#
_entry.id   4bf5914c21f0282089a56b90ecf2e97e
#
_cell.length_a   1.000
_cell.length_b   1.000
_cell.length_c   1.000
_cell.angle_alpha   90.00
_cell.angle_beta   90.00
_cell.angle_gamma   90.00
#
_symmetry.space_group_name_H-M   'P 1'
#
loop_
_entity.id
_entity.type
_entity.pdbx_description
1 polymer ?
#
loop_
_entity_poly.entity_id
_entity_poly.type
_entity_poly.pdbx_seq_one_letter_code
_entity_poly.pdbx_strand_id
1 'polypeptide(L)'
;VWDTAAVKKEELAGMADMKAHIARIRDILVPLWPDARPLLSFSDCFELLCAVMMSAQTTDEQVNAVTPALFARYPDAAAMAAAEPEDIEPIIRSIGFFHTKARHLVQTARILASERGGEVPNTMEGLLELPGVGRKTANLVASACFGAPGIIVDTHVARSAVRLGLYPKKDPDAIEAVIRGNLAPEDHTAFSHALNRHGKFTCTARAPACTAGDRACPLEGLCPRKGVAPRR
;
A
#
# COMPACT_ATOMS: atom_id res chain seq x y z
N VAL A 1 42.04 -17.04 4.94
CA VAL A 1 41.24 -17.56 3.83
C VAL A 1 39.83 -17.76 4.38
N TRP A 2 38.91 -16.84 4.05
CA TRP A 2 37.51 -16.96 4.45
C TRP A 2 36.87 -18.06 3.63
N ASP A 3 36.22 -19.03 4.27
CA ASP A 3 35.53 -20.13 3.60
C ASP A 3 34.24 -19.59 2.94
N THR A 4 34.38 -19.20 1.67
CA THR A 4 33.29 -18.71 0.84
C THR A 4 32.12 -19.71 0.69
N ALA A 5 32.39 -21.01 0.90
CA ALA A 5 31.38 -22.07 0.83
C ALA A 5 30.51 -22.09 2.11
N ALA A 6 31.11 -21.85 3.27
CA ALA A 6 30.37 -21.77 4.54
C ALA A 6 29.48 -20.54 4.60
N VAL A 7 29.98 -19.36 4.17
CA VAL A 7 29.19 -18.10 4.09
C VAL A 7 28.02 -18.26 3.13
N LYS A 8 28.22 -18.87 1.96
CA LYS A 8 27.15 -19.13 1.00
C LYS A 8 26.09 -20.10 1.54
N LYS A 9 26.50 -21.08 2.35
CA LYS A 9 25.58 -22.04 2.96
C LYS A 9 24.72 -21.41 4.05
N GLU A 10 25.28 -20.51 4.86
CA GLU A 10 24.52 -19.74 5.88
C GLU A 10 23.55 -18.74 5.23
N GLU A 11 23.96 -18.05 4.16
CA GLU A 11 23.08 -17.16 3.39
C GLU A 11 21.91 -17.93 2.76
N LEU A 12 22.16 -19.08 2.16
CA LEU A 12 21.12 -19.95 1.57
C LEU A 12 20.17 -20.51 2.63
N ALA A 13 20.68 -20.88 3.81
CA ALA A 13 19.86 -21.32 4.93
C ALA A 13 18.98 -20.19 5.48
N GLY A 14 19.54 -18.98 5.62
CA GLY A 14 18.79 -17.79 6.03
C GLY A 14 17.70 -17.38 5.04
N MET A 15 17.95 -17.51 3.73
CA MET A 15 16.94 -17.27 2.69
C MET A 15 15.82 -18.31 2.71
N ALA A 16 16.14 -19.60 2.90
CA ALA A 16 15.14 -20.66 3.01
C ALA A 16 14.24 -20.48 4.26
N ASP A 17 14.83 -20.05 5.37
CA ASP A 17 14.13 -19.75 6.60
C ASP A 17 13.21 -18.54 6.43
N MET A 18 13.65 -17.46 5.77
CA MET A 18 12.84 -16.28 5.48
C MET A 18 11.65 -16.60 4.56
N LYS A 19 11.87 -17.41 3.52
CA LYS A 19 10.81 -17.86 2.62
C LYS A 19 9.75 -18.66 3.38
N ALA A 20 10.17 -19.60 4.22
CA ALA A 20 9.25 -20.39 5.03
C ALA A 20 8.51 -19.52 6.05
N HIS A 21 9.18 -18.53 6.65
CA HIS A 21 8.59 -17.61 7.61
C HIS A 21 7.51 -16.73 6.94
N ILE A 22 7.79 -16.14 5.79
CA ILE A 22 6.82 -15.33 5.02
C ILE A 22 5.63 -16.19 4.58
N ALA A 23 5.87 -17.41 4.09
CA ALA A 23 4.81 -18.32 3.68
C ALA A 23 3.85 -18.63 4.85
N ARG A 24 4.38 -18.94 6.03
CA ARG A 24 3.57 -19.19 7.24
C ARG A 24 2.74 -17.96 7.66
N ILE A 25 3.30 -16.75 7.55
CA ILE A 25 2.57 -15.51 7.82
C ILE A 25 1.44 -15.35 6.81
N ARG A 26 1.69 -15.59 5.51
CA ARG A 26 0.68 -15.56 4.44
C ARG A 26 -0.45 -16.53 4.74
N ASP A 27 -0.12 -17.79 5.04
CA ASP A 27 -1.10 -18.86 5.27
C ASP A 27 -2.03 -18.56 6.46
N ILE A 28 -1.57 -17.76 7.41
CA ILE A 28 -2.40 -17.31 8.55
C ILE A 28 -3.18 -16.05 8.20
N LEU A 29 -2.55 -15.04 7.57
CA LEU A 29 -3.18 -13.74 7.39
C LEU A 29 -4.15 -13.68 6.22
N VAL A 30 -3.83 -14.29 5.07
CA VAL A 30 -4.66 -14.17 3.87
C VAL A 30 -6.06 -14.75 4.09
N PRO A 31 -6.24 -15.93 4.72
CA PRO A 31 -7.57 -16.45 5.01
C PRO A 31 -8.40 -15.60 5.99
N LEU A 32 -7.76 -14.78 6.83
CA LEU A 32 -8.46 -13.87 7.74
C LEU A 32 -9.02 -12.64 7.02
N TRP A 33 -8.51 -12.34 5.82
CA TRP A 33 -8.86 -11.16 5.03
C TRP A 33 -9.03 -11.51 3.55
N PRO A 34 -9.93 -12.44 3.19
CA PRO A 34 -10.03 -12.98 1.84
C PRO A 34 -10.37 -11.91 0.79
N ASP A 35 -11.16 -10.91 1.18
CA ASP A 35 -11.58 -9.79 0.32
C ASP A 35 -10.78 -8.51 0.60
N ALA A 36 -9.55 -8.64 1.12
CA ALA A 36 -8.75 -7.47 1.42
C ALA A 36 -8.39 -6.71 0.12
N ARG A 37 -8.91 -5.49 0.03
CA ARG A 37 -8.71 -4.54 -1.07
C ARG A 37 -8.36 -3.16 -0.47
N PRO A 38 -7.99 -2.15 -1.27
CA PRO A 38 -7.83 -0.78 -0.78
C PRO A 38 -9.03 -0.35 0.06
N LEU A 39 -8.79 0.44 1.11
CA LEU A 39 -9.84 0.98 1.99
C LEU A 39 -10.51 2.23 1.38
N LEU A 40 -9.98 2.70 0.26
CA LEU A 40 -10.53 3.81 -0.50
C LEU A 40 -11.80 3.35 -1.24
N SER A 41 -12.81 4.22 -1.29
CA SER A 41 -14.04 4.01 -2.07
C SER A 41 -13.82 4.50 -3.49
N PHE A 42 -14.10 3.66 -4.47
CA PHE A 42 -13.98 3.96 -5.89
C PHE A 42 -14.87 3.02 -6.72
N SER A 43 -15.32 3.48 -7.87
CA SER A 43 -16.11 2.70 -8.84
C SER A 43 -15.30 2.27 -10.07
N ASP A 44 -14.24 3.00 -10.41
CA ASP A 44 -13.37 2.71 -11.54
C ASP A 44 -11.89 3.07 -11.26
N CYS A 45 -11.03 2.88 -12.26
CA CYS A 45 -9.60 3.12 -12.12
C CYS A 45 -9.22 4.60 -12.07
N PHE A 46 -10.00 5.47 -12.67
CA PHE A 46 -9.78 6.92 -12.59
C PHE A 46 -10.07 7.42 -11.17
N GLU A 47 -11.19 7.04 -10.60
CA GLU A 47 -11.54 7.35 -9.22
C GLU A 47 -10.51 6.81 -8.23
N LEU A 48 -10.05 5.55 -8.43
CA LEU A 48 -9.00 4.98 -7.58
C LEU A 48 -7.71 5.77 -7.69
N LEU A 49 -7.25 6.11 -8.89
CA LEU A 49 -6.04 6.90 -9.09
C LEU A 49 -6.12 8.23 -8.33
N CYS A 50 -7.21 8.97 -8.51
CA CYS A 50 -7.46 10.23 -7.83
C CYS A 50 -7.50 10.08 -6.30
N ALA A 51 -8.21 9.06 -5.80
CA ALA A 51 -8.31 8.79 -4.37
C ALA A 51 -6.93 8.44 -3.75
N VAL A 52 -6.12 7.63 -4.44
CA VAL A 52 -4.76 7.29 -3.97
C VAL A 52 -3.83 8.50 -4.00
N MET A 53 -3.91 9.36 -5.01
CA MET A 53 -3.16 10.62 -5.04
C MET A 53 -3.51 11.52 -3.85
N MET A 54 -4.79 11.55 -3.45
CA MET A 54 -5.24 12.30 -2.27
C MET A 54 -4.82 11.66 -0.94
N SER A 55 -4.58 10.36 -0.88
CA SER A 55 -4.30 9.62 0.37
C SER A 55 -2.91 9.89 0.96
N ALA A 56 -1.98 10.50 0.21
CA ALA A 56 -0.66 10.85 0.74
C ALA A 56 -0.79 11.79 1.96
N GLN A 57 -0.29 11.34 3.12
CA GLN A 57 -0.39 12.05 4.41
C GLN A 57 -1.84 12.42 4.82
N THR A 58 -2.81 11.60 4.42
CA THR A 58 -4.23 11.76 4.72
C THR A 58 -4.81 10.40 5.04
N THR A 59 -5.78 10.30 5.94
CA THR A 59 -6.42 9.02 6.25
C THR A 59 -7.41 8.61 5.15
N ASP A 60 -7.63 7.30 5.00
CA ASP A 60 -8.60 6.76 4.03
C ASP A 60 -10.01 7.32 4.29
N GLU A 61 -10.37 7.48 5.57
CA GLU A 61 -11.66 8.02 5.99
C GLU A 61 -11.85 9.48 5.52
N GLN A 62 -10.80 10.31 5.61
CA GLN A 62 -10.85 11.70 5.12
C GLN A 62 -10.94 11.75 3.59
N VAL A 63 -10.24 10.87 2.88
CA VAL A 63 -10.34 10.77 1.42
C VAL A 63 -11.76 10.34 1.03
N ASN A 64 -12.27 9.28 1.64
CA ASN A 64 -13.61 8.77 1.37
C ASN A 64 -14.73 9.78 1.70
N ALA A 65 -14.48 10.74 2.59
CA ALA A 65 -15.44 11.81 2.90
C ALA A 65 -15.56 12.84 1.77
N VAL A 66 -14.53 13.05 0.96
CA VAL A 66 -14.53 14.09 -0.10
C VAL A 66 -14.76 13.51 -1.50
N THR A 67 -14.43 12.26 -1.74
CA THR A 67 -14.53 11.60 -3.06
C THR A 67 -15.95 11.61 -3.64
N PRO A 68 -17.05 11.40 -2.88
CA PRO A 68 -18.39 11.45 -3.45
C PRO A 68 -18.74 12.82 -4.08
N ALA A 69 -18.38 13.91 -3.43
CA ALA A 69 -18.62 15.25 -3.96
C ALA A 69 -17.71 15.58 -5.14
N LEU A 70 -16.45 15.09 -5.11
CA LEU A 70 -15.49 15.28 -6.18
C LEU A 70 -15.95 14.56 -7.46
N PHE A 71 -16.31 13.29 -7.37
CA PHE A 71 -16.67 12.49 -8.54
C PHE A 71 -18.10 12.74 -9.04
N ALA A 72 -19.00 13.22 -8.19
CA ALA A 72 -20.28 13.75 -8.66
C ALA A 72 -20.12 14.95 -9.59
N ARG A 73 -19.08 15.79 -9.39
CA ARG A 73 -18.81 16.96 -10.22
C ARG A 73 -17.85 16.66 -11.38
N TYR A 74 -16.92 15.74 -11.19
CA TYR A 74 -15.89 15.37 -12.14
C TYR A 74 -15.82 13.84 -12.28
N PRO A 75 -16.78 13.23 -13.00
CA PRO A 75 -16.95 11.78 -13.05
C PRO A 75 -15.86 11.05 -13.84
N ASP A 76 -15.10 11.77 -14.67
CA ASP A 76 -14.06 11.21 -15.52
C ASP A 76 -12.90 12.17 -15.75
N ALA A 77 -11.87 11.69 -16.46
CA ALA A 77 -10.69 12.48 -16.76
C ALA A 77 -11.01 13.70 -17.64
N ALA A 78 -11.97 13.61 -18.54
CA ALA A 78 -12.33 14.72 -19.44
C ALA A 78 -13.01 15.86 -18.66
N ALA A 79 -13.95 15.53 -17.77
CA ALA A 79 -14.61 16.50 -16.91
C ALA A 79 -13.62 17.17 -15.95
N MET A 80 -12.69 16.42 -15.35
CA MET A 80 -11.69 16.98 -14.44
C MET A 80 -10.59 17.77 -15.17
N ALA A 81 -10.25 17.41 -16.40
CA ALA A 81 -9.30 18.15 -17.23
C ALA A 81 -9.77 19.55 -17.61
N ALA A 82 -11.09 19.75 -17.68
CA ALA A 82 -11.72 21.04 -17.97
C ALA A 82 -11.78 21.97 -16.76
N ALA A 83 -11.49 21.47 -15.56
CA ALA A 83 -11.47 22.27 -14.34
C ALA A 83 -10.16 23.05 -14.18
N GLU A 84 -10.20 24.12 -13.39
CA GLU A 84 -9.01 24.73 -12.81
C GLU A 84 -8.78 24.18 -11.39
N PRO A 85 -7.53 24.15 -10.89
CA PRO A 85 -7.23 23.65 -9.54
C PRO A 85 -8.09 24.34 -8.46
N GLU A 86 -8.36 25.62 -8.62
CA GLU A 86 -9.16 26.46 -7.72
C GLU A 86 -10.62 25.99 -7.61
N ASP A 87 -11.14 25.28 -8.61
CA ASP A 87 -12.48 24.68 -8.59
C ASP A 87 -12.55 23.40 -7.74
N ILE A 88 -11.43 22.67 -7.67
CA ILE A 88 -11.31 21.41 -6.92
C ILE A 88 -10.96 21.68 -5.44
N GLU A 89 -10.13 22.69 -5.17
CA GLU A 89 -9.65 23.03 -3.83
C GLU A 89 -10.75 23.10 -2.76
N PRO A 90 -11.91 23.77 -2.98
CA PRO A 90 -12.97 23.83 -1.98
C PRO A 90 -13.52 22.46 -1.61
N ILE A 91 -13.58 21.53 -2.58
CA ILE A 91 -14.12 20.17 -2.39
C ILE A 91 -13.17 19.34 -1.51
N ILE A 92 -11.85 19.45 -1.75
CA ILE A 92 -10.84 18.64 -1.06
C ILE A 92 -10.12 19.40 0.06
N ARG A 93 -10.68 20.50 0.55
CA ARG A 93 -10.03 21.40 1.53
C ARG A 93 -9.63 20.73 2.83
N SER A 94 -10.33 19.66 3.24
CA SER A 94 -10.00 18.87 4.43
C SER A 94 -8.79 17.94 4.24
N ILE A 95 -8.32 17.76 3.01
CA ILE A 95 -7.18 16.93 2.65
C ILE A 95 -5.88 17.72 2.86
N GLY A 96 -4.91 17.13 3.55
CA GLY A 96 -3.58 17.75 3.70
C GLY A 96 -2.93 18.06 2.35
N PHE A 97 -2.29 19.24 2.21
CA PHE A 97 -1.65 19.71 0.97
C PHE A 97 -2.62 19.84 -0.22
N PHE A 98 -3.86 20.21 0.05
CA PHE A 98 -4.94 20.22 -0.96
C PHE A 98 -4.64 21.08 -2.19
N HIS A 99 -3.96 22.21 -2.07
CA HIS A 99 -3.54 23.03 -3.22
C HIS A 99 -2.64 22.27 -4.22
N THR A 100 -1.65 21.53 -3.68
CA THR A 100 -0.75 20.73 -4.53
C THR A 100 -1.49 19.53 -5.13
N LYS A 101 -2.36 18.90 -4.34
CA LYS A 101 -3.16 17.76 -4.80
C LYS A 101 -4.18 18.16 -5.87
N ALA A 102 -4.86 19.31 -5.73
CA ALA A 102 -5.75 19.82 -6.75
C ALA A 102 -5.02 20.04 -8.08
N ARG A 103 -3.84 20.67 -8.05
CA ARG A 103 -3.02 20.84 -9.26
C ARG A 103 -2.62 19.50 -9.89
N HIS A 104 -2.17 18.53 -9.09
CA HIS A 104 -1.80 17.21 -9.62
C HIS A 104 -3.01 16.47 -10.20
N LEU A 105 -4.18 16.53 -9.57
CA LEU A 105 -5.41 15.93 -10.09
C LEU A 105 -5.77 16.49 -11.47
N VAL A 106 -5.82 17.83 -11.61
CA VAL A 106 -6.11 18.47 -12.89
C VAL A 106 -5.05 18.16 -13.96
N GLN A 107 -3.76 18.24 -13.60
CA GLN A 107 -2.67 17.94 -14.56
C GLN A 107 -2.73 16.48 -15.03
N THR A 108 -2.93 15.55 -14.09
CA THR A 108 -3.09 14.12 -14.42
C THR A 108 -4.30 13.91 -15.32
N ALA A 109 -5.45 14.51 -15.00
CA ALA A 109 -6.65 14.41 -15.81
C ALA A 109 -6.44 14.97 -17.24
N ARG A 110 -5.72 16.11 -17.37
CA ARG A 110 -5.37 16.70 -18.69
C ARG A 110 -4.51 15.76 -19.52
N ILE A 111 -3.48 15.10 -18.92
CA ILE A 111 -2.66 14.11 -19.61
C ILE A 111 -3.49 12.91 -20.05
N LEU A 112 -4.34 12.37 -19.15
CA LEU A 112 -5.20 11.24 -19.47
C LEU A 112 -6.15 11.57 -20.62
N ALA A 113 -6.81 12.73 -20.56
CA ALA A 113 -7.77 13.14 -21.59
C ALA A 113 -7.13 13.42 -22.95
N SER A 114 -5.96 14.09 -22.97
CA SER A 114 -5.33 14.51 -24.23
C SER A 114 -4.46 13.45 -24.89
N GLU A 115 -3.81 12.58 -24.10
CA GLU A 115 -2.77 11.67 -24.60
C GLU A 115 -3.15 10.21 -24.52
N ARG A 116 -4.16 9.86 -23.69
CA ARG A 116 -4.50 8.47 -23.34
C ARG A 116 -5.99 8.14 -23.48
N GLY A 117 -6.73 8.98 -24.22
CA GLY A 117 -8.17 8.77 -24.45
C GLY A 117 -9.02 8.73 -23.18
N GLY A 118 -8.54 9.31 -22.09
CA GLY A 118 -9.20 9.29 -20.77
C GLY A 118 -8.86 8.07 -19.89
N GLU A 119 -8.10 7.10 -20.41
CA GLU A 119 -7.81 5.84 -19.74
C GLU A 119 -6.59 5.93 -18.81
N VAL A 120 -6.68 5.25 -17.68
CA VAL A 120 -5.56 5.11 -16.74
C VAL A 120 -4.54 4.11 -17.31
N PRO A 121 -3.23 4.45 -17.36
CA PRO A 121 -2.20 3.54 -17.85
C PRO A 121 -2.15 2.23 -17.06
N ASN A 122 -2.01 1.11 -17.78
CA ASN A 122 -1.90 -0.22 -17.19
C ASN A 122 -0.44 -0.69 -16.97
N THR A 123 0.55 0.19 -17.22
CA THR A 123 1.97 -0.10 -16.99
C THR A 123 2.55 0.78 -15.89
N MET A 124 3.58 0.27 -15.21
CA MET A 124 4.27 1.04 -14.17
C MET A 124 4.90 2.32 -14.72
N GLU A 125 5.50 2.24 -15.92
CA GLU A 125 6.12 3.37 -16.60
C GLU A 125 5.09 4.46 -16.85
N GLY A 126 3.97 4.11 -17.48
CA GLY A 126 2.90 5.07 -17.79
C GLY A 126 2.24 5.68 -16.55
N LEU A 127 2.13 4.93 -15.45
CA LEU A 127 1.63 5.46 -14.19
C LEU A 127 2.63 6.44 -13.54
N LEU A 128 3.93 6.15 -13.61
CA LEU A 128 4.97 7.00 -13.03
C LEU A 128 5.21 8.32 -13.80
N GLU A 129 4.75 8.41 -15.03
CA GLU A 129 4.76 9.66 -15.81
C GLU A 129 3.72 10.68 -15.34
N LEU A 130 2.70 10.23 -14.58
CA LEU A 130 1.61 11.09 -14.12
C LEU A 130 2.04 11.96 -12.93
N PRO A 131 1.72 13.27 -12.94
CA PRO A 131 2.05 14.18 -11.84
C PRO A 131 1.48 13.72 -10.50
N GLY A 132 2.31 13.67 -9.48
CA GLY A 132 1.89 13.24 -8.14
C GLY A 132 1.76 11.74 -7.94
N VAL A 133 2.10 10.93 -8.94
CA VAL A 133 2.10 9.47 -8.88
C VAL A 133 3.51 8.96 -8.61
N GLY A 134 3.75 8.46 -7.40
CA GLY A 134 4.98 7.75 -7.02
C GLY A 134 4.82 6.23 -7.12
N ARG A 135 5.91 5.48 -6.88
CA ARG A 135 5.92 4.00 -6.92
C ARG A 135 4.79 3.35 -6.12
N LYS A 136 4.54 3.83 -4.90
CA LYS A 136 3.47 3.29 -4.04
C LYS A 136 2.08 3.47 -4.67
N THR A 137 1.79 4.67 -5.19
CA THR A 137 0.54 4.96 -5.90
C THR A 137 0.40 4.09 -7.14
N ALA A 138 1.45 4.03 -7.97
CA ALA A 138 1.47 3.21 -9.18
C ALA A 138 1.26 1.72 -8.88
N ASN A 139 1.97 1.15 -7.90
CA ASN A 139 1.79 -0.24 -7.47
C ASN A 139 0.35 -0.53 -7.02
N LEU A 140 -0.27 0.39 -6.25
CA LEU A 140 -1.63 0.19 -5.76
C LEU A 140 -2.64 0.23 -6.92
N VAL A 141 -2.53 1.21 -7.81
CA VAL A 141 -3.40 1.32 -8.99
C VAL A 141 -3.21 0.13 -9.93
N ALA A 142 -1.96 -0.21 -10.27
CA ALA A 142 -1.66 -1.35 -11.14
C ALA A 142 -2.22 -2.67 -10.58
N SER A 143 -2.10 -2.86 -9.27
CA SER A 143 -2.62 -4.06 -8.60
C SER A 143 -4.15 -4.10 -8.55
N ALA A 144 -4.79 -3.00 -8.14
CA ALA A 144 -6.24 -2.98 -7.92
C ALA A 144 -7.04 -2.90 -9.22
N CYS A 145 -6.52 -2.22 -10.24
CA CYS A 145 -7.19 -2.03 -11.53
C CYS A 145 -6.86 -3.11 -12.56
N PHE A 146 -5.61 -3.55 -12.58
CA PHE A 146 -5.12 -4.38 -13.69
C PHE A 146 -4.62 -5.75 -13.22
N GLY A 147 -4.77 -6.09 -11.93
CA GLY A 147 -4.36 -7.38 -11.39
C GLY A 147 -2.84 -7.61 -11.38
N ALA A 148 -2.04 -6.55 -11.55
CA ALA A 148 -0.60 -6.67 -11.50
C ALA A 148 -0.13 -7.11 -10.11
N PRO A 149 0.83 -8.04 -9.99
CA PRO A 149 1.38 -8.44 -8.70
C PRO A 149 2.02 -7.26 -7.98
N GLY A 150 1.36 -6.73 -6.94
CA GLY A 150 1.80 -5.54 -6.22
C GLY A 150 2.03 -5.79 -4.73
N ILE A 151 3.15 -5.28 -4.22
CA ILE A 151 3.40 -5.21 -2.78
C ILE A 151 3.43 -3.74 -2.39
N ILE A 152 2.43 -3.34 -1.63
CA ILE A 152 2.26 -1.96 -1.17
C ILE A 152 2.79 -1.87 0.27
N VAL A 153 3.91 -1.20 0.47
CA VAL A 153 4.51 -1.01 1.79
C VAL A 153 4.18 0.38 2.31
N ASP A 154 3.12 0.46 3.09
CA ASP A 154 2.75 1.66 3.83
C ASP A 154 3.31 1.62 5.28
N THR A 155 2.95 2.61 6.10
CA THR A 155 3.39 2.68 7.49
C THR A 155 2.89 1.52 8.35
N HIS A 156 1.73 0.92 8.03
CA HIS A 156 1.18 -0.24 8.71
C HIS A 156 1.95 -1.50 8.36
N VAL A 157 2.20 -1.71 7.06
CA VAL A 157 3.01 -2.83 6.55
C VAL A 157 4.45 -2.73 7.04
N ALA A 158 5.09 -1.56 6.91
CA ALA A 158 6.48 -1.36 7.34
C ALA A 158 6.67 -1.66 8.85
N ARG A 159 5.75 -1.19 9.69
CA ARG A 159 5.77 -1.48 11.12
C ARG A 159 5.62 -2.98 11.42
N SER A 160 4.65 -3.62 10.76
CA SER A 160 4.39 -5.06 10.94
C SER A 160 5.56 -5.90 10.44
N ALA A 161 6.14 -5.57 9.30
CA ALA A 161 7.31 -6.25 8.73
C ALA A 161 8.51 -6.22 9.68
N VAL A 162 8.80 -5.06 10.29
CA VAL A 162 9.87 -4.96 11.30
C VAL A 162 9.57 -5.83 12.51
N ARG A 163 8.35 -5.77 13.06
CA ARG A 163 7.96 -6.55 14.24
C ARG A 163 7.96 -8.05 13.99
N LEU A 164 7.61 -8.46 12.77
CA LEU A 164 7.64 -9.85 12.30
C LEU A 164 9.05 -10.34 11.95
N GLY A 165 10.03 -9.45 11.95
CA GLY A 165 11.42 -9.80 11.65
C GLY A 165 11.72 -9.97 10.16
N LEU A 166 10.85 -9.49 9.27
CA LEU A 166 11.06 -9.57 7.82
C LEU A 166 12.19 -8.64 7.36
N TYR A 167 12.31 -7.46 8.00
CA TYR A 167 13.39 -6.52 7.75
C TYR A 167 13.70 -5.71 9.02
N PRO A 168 14.96 -5.30 9.27
CA PRO A 168 15.31 -4.64 10.54
C PRO A 168 14.90 -3.18 10.63
N LYS A 169 14.58 -2.52 9.52
CA LYS A 169 14.24 -1.09 9.43
C LYS A 169 12.90 -0.89 8.73
N LYS A 170 12.28 0.29 8.96
CA LYS A 170 11.07 0.71 8.24
C LYS A 170 11.43 1.34 6.88
N ASP A 171 12.06 0.56 6.03
CA ASP A 171 12.46 0.93 4.68
C ASP A 171 11.49 0.25 3.70
N PRO A 172 10.57 1.01 3.04
CA PRO A 172 9.56 0.44 2.17
C PRO A 172 10.12 -0.34 1.00
N ASP A 173 11.16 0.17 0.34
CA ASP A 173 11.73 -0.46 -0.86
C ASP A 173 12.45 -1.77 -0.50
N ALA A 174 13.18 -1.78 0.60
CA ALA A 174 13.84 -2.99 1.08
C ALA A 174 12.84 -4.05 1.58
N ILE A 175 11.76 -3.64 2.25
CA ILE A 175 10.70 -4.56 2.69
C ILE A 175 9.97 -5.14 1.48
N GLU A 176 9.63 -4.31 0.47
CA GLU A 176 9.05 -4.77 -0.79
C GLU A 176 9.95 -5.82 -1.44
N ALA A 177 11.25 -5.54 -1.58
CA ALA A 177 12.21 -6.46 -2.18
C ALA A 177 12.30 -7.80 -1.44
N VAL A 178 12.32 -7.78 -0.11
CA VAL A 178 12.33 -9.00 0.71
C VAL A 178 11.06 -9.83 0.50
N ILE A 179 9.89 -9.21 0.55
CA ILE A 179 8.63 -9.93 0.36
C ILE A 179 8.55 -10.49 -1.06
N ARG A 180 8.86 -9.66 -2.07
CA ARG A 180 8.85 -10.03 -3.49
C ARG A 180 9.79 -11.19 -3.80
N GLY A 181 10.97 -11.21 -3.20
CA GLY A 181 11.96 -12.27 -3.41
C GLY A 181 11.63 -13.60 -2.72
N ASN A 182 10.69 -13.60 -1.75
CA ASN A 182 10.38 -14.78 -0.93
C ASN A 182 8.93 -15.27 -1.05
N LEU A 183 8.11 -14.61 -1.87
CA LEU A 183 6.71 -14.97 -2.09
C LEU A 183 6.43 -15.06 -3.60
N ALA A 184 5.55 -15.97 -4.00
CA ALA A 184 5.14 -16.11 -5.39
C ALA A 184 4.33 -14.87 -5.86
N PRO A 185 4.49 -14.43 -7.12
CA PRO A 185 3.85 -13.21 -7.62
C PRO A 185 2.32 -13.19 -7.43
N GLU A 186 1.65 -14.30 -7.59
CA GLU A 186 0.22 -14.47 -7.41
C GLU A 186 -0.27 -14.16 -5.99
N ASP A 187 0.59 -14.31 -4.99
CA ASP A 187 0.29 -14.05 -3.59
C ASP A 187 0.59 -12.59 -3.17
N HIS A 188 1.32 -11.82 -3.97
CA HIS A 188 1.83 -10.50 -3.59
C HIS A 188 0.73 -9.55 -3.12
N THR A 189 -0.31 -9.40 -3.92
CA THR A 189 -1.39 -8.46 -3.65
C THR A 189 -2.21 -8.86 -2.42
N ALA A 190 -2.63 -10.12 -2.35
CA ALA A 190 -3.40 -10.64 -1.22
C ALA A 190 -2.62 -10.54 0.09
N PHE A 191 -1.35 -10.94 0.08
CA PHE A 191 -0.48 -10.84 1.25
C PHE A 191 -0.26 -9.40 1.68
N SER A 192 0.01 -8.49 0.74
CA SER A 192 0.23 -7.06 1.02
C SER A 192 -0.99 -6.44 1.70
N HIS A 193 -2.19 -6.68 1.18
CA HIS A 193 -3.42 -6.19 1.78
C HIS A 193 -3.72 -6.83 3.14
N ALA A 194 -3.54 -8.14 3.28
CA ALA A 194 -3.72 -8.82 4.57
C ALA A 194 -2.76 -8.31 5.64
N LEU A 195 -1.49 -8.08 5.28
CA LEU A 195 -0.48 -7.51 6.18
C LEU A 195 -0.80 -6.04 6.55
N ASN A 196 -1.34 -5.25 5.61
CA ASN A 196 -1.85 -3.90 5.89
C ASN A 196 -2.99 -3.95 6.92
N ARG A 197 -4.02 -4.81 6.70
CA ARG A 197 -5.13 -5.01 7.64
C ARG A 197 -4.65 -5.42 9.02
N HIS A 198 -3.75 -6.39 9.08
CA HIS A 198 -3.12 -6.81 10.33
C HIS A 198 -2.43 -5.62 11.02
N GLY A 199 -1.67 -4.82 10.29
CA GLY A 199 -1.00 -3.63 10.82
C GLY A 199 -1.97 -2.55 11.30
N LYS A 200 -3.10 -2.35 10.60
CA LYS A 200 -4.10 -1.33 10.95
C LYS A 200 -4.94 -1.73 12.16
N PHE A 201 -5.40 -2.97 12.24
CA PHE A 201 -6.41 -3.39 13.21
C PHE A 201 -5.87 -4.25 14.36
N THR A 202 -4.76 -4.97 14.16
CA THR A 202 -4.21 -5.92 15.15
C THR A 202 -2.85 -5.47 15.68
N CYS A 203 -1.88 -5.25 14.79
CA CYS A 203 -0.51 -4.85 15.15
C CYS A 203 -0.38 -3.32 15.17
N THR A 204 -1.26 -2.64 15.94
CA THR A 204 -1.32 -1.18 15.99
C THR A 204 -0.05 -0.55 16.56
N ALA A 205 0.17 0.74 16.32
CA ALA A 205 1.41 1.41 16.72
C ALA A 205 1.58 1.46 18.24
N ARG A 206 0.54 1.87 18.97
CA ARG A 206 0.59 2.14 20.42
C ARG A 206 0.20 0.93 21.26
N ALA A 207 -0.80 0.17 20.83
CA ALA A 207 -1.36 -0.96 21.58
C ALA A 207 -1.55 -2.18 20.66
N PRO A 208 -0.46 -2.86 20.28
CA PRO A 208 -0.60 -4.08 19.48
C PRO A 208 -1.29 -5.19 20.28
N ALA A 209 -2.11 -6.01 19.62
CA ALA A 209 -2.94 -7.03 20.27
C ALA A 209 -2.14 -8.03 21.13
N CYS A 210 -0.87 -8.28 20.81
CA CYS A 210 0.01 -9.12 21.63
C CYS A 210 0.37 -8.50 23.00
N THR A 211 0.02 -7.23 23.25
CA THR A 211 0.19 -6.55 24.55
C THR A 211 -1.14 -6.25 25.25
N ALA A 212 -2.28 -6.47 24.60
CA ALA A 212 -3.61 -6.09 25.07
C ALA A 212 -4.40 -7.29 25.60
N GLY A 213 -3.96 -8.06 26.51
CA GLY A 213 -4.68 -9.07 27.30
C GLY A 213 -5.76 -9.93 26.62
N ASP A 214 -6.74 -9.31 26.03
CA ASP A 214 -7.98 -9.92 25.59
C ASP A 214 -8.08 -10.24 24.08
N ARG A 215 -7.10 -9.84 23.27
CA ARG A 215 -7.09 -10.09 21.83
C ARG A 215 -5.87 -10.90 21.46
N ALA A 216 -6.07 -12.16 21.12
CA ALA A 216 -5.00 -13.00 20.58
C ALA A 216 -4.55 -12.47 19.21
N CYS A 217 -3.26 -12.13 19.09
CA CYS A 217 -2.67 -11.86 17.79
C CYS A 217 -2.52 -13.18 17.01
N PRO A 218 -3.07 -13.33 15.81
CA PRO A 218 -2.99 -14.58 15.05
C PRO A 218 -1.56 -15.01 14.73
N LEU A 219 -0.61 -14.06 14.77
CA LEU A 219 0.82 -14.31 14.51
C LEU A 219 1.66 -14.43 15.79
N GLU A 220 1.05 -14.56 16.97
CA GLU A 220 1.78 -14.54 18.24
C GLU A 220 2.87 -15.62 18.31
N GLY A 221 2.61 -16.81 17.82
CA GLY A 221 3.56 -17.93 17.78
C GLY A 221 4.69 -17.80 16.75
N LEU A 222 4.57 -16.87 15.80
CA LEU A 222 5.57 -16.64 14.75
C LEU A 222 6.33 -15.32 14.91
N CYS A 223 5.78 -14.38 15.68
CA CYS A 223 6.28 -13.01 15.72
C CYS A 223 7.39 -12.87 16.78
N PRO A 224 8.62 -12.48 16.39
CA PRO A 224 9.69 -12.19 17.36
C PRO A 224 9.47 -10.87 18.12
N ARG A 225 8.36 -10.13 17.85
CA ARG A 225 7.95 -8.90 18.53
C ARG A 225 9.03 -7.80 18.56
N LYS A 226 9.84 -7.69 17.51
CA LYS A 226 10.91 -6.68 17.43
C LYS A 226 10.36 -5.26 17.65
N GLY A 227 10.89 -4.54 18.63
CA GLY A 227 10.45 -3.17 18.94
C GLY A 227 9.06 -3.06 19.60
N VAL A 228 8.52 -4.16 20.15
CA VAL A 228 7.32 -4.16 20.98
C VAL A 228 7.75 -4.21 22.44
N ALA A 229 7.29 -3.25 23.26
CA ALA A 229 7.57 -3.27 24.70
C ALA A 229 6.96 -4.52 25.35
N PRO A 230 7.61 -5.13 26.33
CA PRO A 230 7.03 -6.21 27.12
C PRO A 230 5.70 -5.80 27.76
N ARG A 231 4.80 -6.76 27.99
CA ARG A 231 3.61 -6.53 28.82
C ARG A 231 4.11 -6.09 30.22
N ARG A 232 3.62 -4.96 30.69
CA ARG A 232 3.76 -4.58 32.11
C ARG A 232 2.75 -5.35 32.95
#